data_8f5a9026e97dcffcae0310e14d415b44
#
_entry.id   8f5a9026e97dcffcae0310e14d415b44
#
_cell.length_a   1.000
_cell.length_b   1.000
_cell.length_c   1.000
_cell.angle_alpha   90.00
_cell.angle_beta   90.00
_cell.angle_gamma   90.00
#
_symmetry.space_group_name_H-M   'P 1'
#
loop_
_entity.id
_entity.type
_entity.pdbx_description
1 polymer ?
#
loop_
_entity_poly.entity_id
_entity_poly.type
_entity_poly.pdbx_seq_one_letter_code
_entity_poly.pdbx_strand_id
1 'polypeptide(L)'
;LIFICVGAFGGYRYSNATTFPKGVKIDGVDVSGLKTDDAVKKITDANNSFIIEEEGQEPKEITTSFTYNIKSSVRSKIGISAIDLRVLMKKGVDYSVSLKHEGGIEESAKTIGEAVPDAQGVKYTEDAYIDYNNMKLVPEVQGDSVDFTKVAKEIADKKAADYKFNKYKMDRKKLISEPKVTAESLEEEFEFAKKYISKPLYLNTITGTPYEVEPNSLAKVILYSKEGPKYSKEGAKEVAKEIAEKYSGKTLTVKTLSGYKTLYNSALKLNIDVDKTADSILDSAKNGKTGSIVTDKAAASGDGSHLEINLAGQNVKYIKNGNVVFTSSIVSGGPGHRTRTGIFRINSKMRNVTLRGRNDDGSDYESPVNYWMPFDGGNGLHDANWRGAFGGGIYISNGSHGCVNMPPSMAAQLFGIIPTGTIVYVYN
;
A
#
# COMPACT_ATOMS: atom_id res chain seq x y z
N LEU A 1 57.28 50.10 0.08
CA LEU A 1 57.44 48.97 1.05
C LEU A 1 56.23 48.87 2.02
N ILE A 2 55.77 50.02 2.59
CA ILE A 2 54.63 49.98 3.57
C ILE A 2 53.33 49.52 2.90
N PHE A 3 53.01 49.87 1.69
CA PHE A 3 51.84 49.47 0.95
C PHE A 3 51.84 47.96 0.61
N ILE A 4 53.00 47.40 0.29
CA ILE A 4 53.16 45.97 0.00
C ILE A 4 53.00 45.14 1.27
N CYS A 5 53.56 45.58 2.41
CA CYS A 5 53.44 44.92 3.69
C CYS A 5 51.98 44.95 4.20
N VAL A 6 51.24 46.03 4.03
CA VAL A 6 49.84 46.14 4.43
C VAL A 6 48.96 45.24 3.57
N GLY A 7 49.22 45.17 2.24
CA GLY A 7 48.50 44.29 1.33
C GLY A 7 48.73 42.78 1.65
N ALA A 8 50.00 42.41 1.88
CA ALA A 8 50.36 41.02 2.23
C ALA A 8 49.79 40.61 3.60
N PHE A 9 49.85 41.47 4.60
CA PHE A 9 49.32 41.24 5.92
C PHE A 9 47.78 41.16 5.90
N GLY A 10 47.12 42.04 5.17
CA GLY A 10 45.67 41.99 4.96
C GLY A 10 45.23 40.73 4.24
N GLY A 11 45.92 40.32 3.16
CA GLY A 11 45.67 39.10 2.43
C GLY A 11 45.83 37.83 3.33
N TYR A 12 46.90 37.81 4.14
CA TYR A 12 47.11 36.73 5.10
C TYR A 12 46.00 36.65 6.16
N ARG A 13 45.57 37.74 6.73
CA ARG A 13 44.44 37.79 7.70
C ARG A 13 43.13 37.36 7.05
N TYR A 14 42.86 37.80 5.83
CA TYR A 14 41.67 37.44 5.08
C TYR A 14 41.59 35.93 4.82
N SER A 15 42.68 35.35 4.34
CA SER A 15 42.71 33.93 3.95
C SER A 15 42.76 32.97 5.15
N ASN A 16 43.27 33.38 6.30
CA ASN A 16 43.41 32.54 7.49
C ASN A 16 42.35 32.79 8.58
N ALA A 17 41.38 33.66 8.33
CA ALA A 17 40.31 33.91 9.28
C ALA A 17 39.35 32.70 9.31
N THR A 18 39.19 32.09 10.48
CA THR A 18 38.32 30.93 10.71
C THR A 18 37.09 31.22 11.59
N THR A 19 37.11 32.34 12.29
CA THR A 19 36.06 32.82 13.19
C THR A 19 35.81 34.30 13.02
N PHE A 20 34.63 34.78 13.40
CA PHE A 20 34.30 36.19 13.39
C PHE A 20 35.03 36.95 14.50
N PRO A 21 35.63 38.10 14.24
CA PRO A 21 36.16 38.96 15.27
C PRO A 21 35.07 39.47 16.27
N LYS A 22 35.50 39.96 17.40
CA LYS A 22 34.59 40.56 18.42
C LYS A 22 33.92 41.82 17.86
N GLY A 23 32.64 42.00 18.15
CA GLY A 23 31.82 43.15 17.73
C GLY A 23 31.25 43.03 16.33
N VAL A 24 31.31 41.84 15.70
CA VAL A 24 30.72 41.59 14.39
C VAL A 24 29.31 41.07 14.54
N LYS A 25 28.37 41.67 13.85
CA LYS A 25 26.99 41.23 13.66
C LYS A 25 26.72 40.93 12.19
N ILE A 26 25.76 40.08 11.95
CA ILE A 26 25.18 39.85 10.61
C ILE A 26 23.65 39.92 10.77
N ASP A 27 23.05 40.88 10.04
CA ASP A 27 21.59 41.13 10.11
C ASP A 27 21.11 41.28 11.58
N GLY A 28 21.87 42.05 12.37
CA GLY A 28 21.59 42.27 13.78
C GLY A 28 22.02 41.16 14.74
N VAL A 29 22.35 39.94 14.25
CA VAL A 29 22.74 38.79 15.05
C VAL A 29 24.24 38.87 15.39
N ASP A 30 24.59 38.84 16.68
CA ASP A 30 25.99 38.82 17.11
C ASP A 30 26.61 37.44 16.82
N VAL A 31 27.62 37.45 15.92
CA VAL A 31 28.36 36.26 15.48
C VAL A 31 29.81 36.24 16.00
N SER A 32 30.14 37.10 16.95
CA SER A 32 31.50 37.24 17.52
C SER A 32 32.03 35.88 18.00
N GLY A 33 33.24 35.52 17.58
CA GLY A 33 33.91 34.27 17.96
C GLY A 33 33.38 32.99 17.27
N LEU A 34 32.28 33.05 16.52
CA LEU A 34 31.70 31.91 15.85
C LEU A 34 32.43 31.51 14.57
N LYS A 35 32.46 30.24 14.26
CA LYS A 35 32.80 29.69 12.93
C LYS A 35 31.60 29.80 11.98
N THR A 36 31.85 29.56 10.67
CA THR A 36 30.83 29.68 9.64
C THR A 36 29.55 28.91 9.97
N ASP A 37 29.65 27.62 10.33
CA ASP A 37 28.47 26.77 10.53
C ASP A 37 27.67 27.18 11.76
N ASP A 38 28.36 27.54 12.87
CA ASP A 38 27.72 28.05 14.08
C ASP A 38 27.03 29.40 13.86
N ALA A 39 27.66 30.26 13.07
CA ALA A 39 27.07 31.55 12.68
C ALA A 39 25.86 31.38 11.77
N VAL A 40 25.93 30.46 10.78
CA VAL A 40 24.79 30.11 9.92
C VAL A 40 23.63 29.60 10.77
N LYS A 41 23.89 28.67 11.67
CA LYS A 41 22.86 28.14 12.60
C LYS A 41 22.23 29.27 13.42
N LYS A 42 23.04 30.10 14.07
CA LYS A 42 22.55 31.21 14.92
C LYS A 42 21.72 32.23 14.14
N ILE A 43 22.13 32.55 12.90
CA ILE A 43 21.41 33.47 12.02
C ILE A 43 20.08 32.82 11.59
N THR A 44 20.08 31.53 11.21
CA THR A 44 18.88 30.79 10.84
C THR A 44 17.89 30.74 12.01
N ASP A 45 18.34 30.35 13.21
CA ASP A 45 17.49 30.27 14.39
C ASP A 45 16.86 31.65 14.72
N ALA A 46 17.64 32.73 14.67
CA ALA A 46 17.14 34.09 14.91
C ALA A 46 16.13 34.57 13.86
N ASN A 47 16.21 34.03 12.63
CA ASN A 47 15.31 34.38 11.54
C ASN A 47 14.08 33.45 11.46
N ASN A 48 13.95 32.50 12.33
CA ASN A 48 12.79 31.59 12.45
C ASN A 48 11.81 31.95 13.57
N SER A 49 12.06 32.99 14.37
CA SER A 49 11.10 33.48 15.38
C SER A 49 10.23 34.58 14.82
N PHE A 50 8.91 34.38 14.90
CA PHE A 50 7.89 35.30 14.39
C PHE A 50 6.75 35.48 15.37
N ILE A 51 6.10 36.63 15.30
CA ILE A 51 4.84 36.90 15.97
C ILE A 51 3.73 36.89 14.92
N ILE A 52 2.72 36.05 15.12
CA ILE A 52 1.50 36.09 14.32
C ILE A 52 0.46 36.90 15.09
N GLU A 53 -0.05 37.92 14.41
CA GLU A 53 -1.11 38.81 14.89
C GLU A 53 -2.40 38.54 14.09
N GLU A 54 -3.49 38.26 14.78
CA GLU A 54 -4.81 38.07 14.19
C GLU A 54 -5.80 38.99 14.91
N GLU A 55 -6.73 39.58 14.15
CA GLU A 55 -7.73 40.48 14.72
C GLU A 55 -8.60 39.78 15.77
N GLY A 56 -8.66 40.36 16.98
CA GLY A 56 -9.46 39.82 18.09
C GLY A 56 -8.79 38.63 18.83
N GLN A 57 -7.54 38.29 18.50
CA GLN A 57 -6.76 37.24 19.18
C GLN A 57 -5.50 37.80 19.83
N GLU A 58 -5.03 37.12 20.87
CA GLU A 58 -3.71 37.43 21.43
C GLU A 58 -2.60 37.03 20.46
N PRO A 59 -1.59 37.89 20.29
CA PRO A 59 -0.44 37.58 19.43
C PRO A 59 0.25 36.28 19.85
N LYS A 60 0.62 35.47 18.87
CA LYS A 60 1.32 34.18 19.08
C LYS A 60 2.75 34.26 18.62
N GLU A 61 3.68 33.97 19.51
CA GLU A 61 5.08 33.78 19.15
C GLU A 61 5.29 32.34 18.69
N ILE A 62 5.90 32.17 17.53
CA ILE A 62 6.17 30.85 16.91
C ILE A 62 7.62 30.77 16.43
N THR A 63 8.13 29.55 16.41
CA THR A 63 9.42 29.24 15.81
C THR A 63 9.19 28.34 14.60
N THR A 64 9.46 28.85 13.41
CA THR A 64 9.34 28.13 12.13
C THR A 64 10.57 27.28 11.85
N SER A 65 10.49 26.45 10.82
CA SER A 65 11.56 25.54 10.39
C SER A 65 12.18 25.93 9.04
N PHE A 66 12.12 27.22 8.69
CA PHE A 66 12.70 27.69 7.43
C PHE A 66 14.20 27.45 7.36
N THR A 67 14.68 27.05 6.22
CA THR A 67 16.11 26.95 5.90
C THR A 67 16.51 27.99 4.87
N TYR A 68 17.73 28.51 4.99
CA TYR A 68 18.23 29.59 4.16
C TYR A 68 19.59 29.24 3.56
N ASN A 69 19.76 29.50 2.26
CA ASN A 69 21.03 29.28 1.57
C ASN A 69 21.96 30.50 1.78
N ILE A 70 22.56 30.58 2.96
CA ILE A 70 23.39 31.69 3.37
C ILE A 70 24.87 31.34 3.67
N LYS A 71 25.22 30.05 3.64
CA LYS A 71 26.54 29.57 4.10
C LYS A 71 27.72 30.25 3.36
N SER A 72 27.65 30.37 2.06
CA SER A 72 28.71 31.01 1.26
C SER A 72 28.83 32.49 1.57
N SER A 73 27.71 33.20 1.71
CA SER A 73 27.64 34.60 2.07
C SER A 73 28.20 34.87 3.46
N VAL A 74 27.81 34.07 4.45
CA VAL A 74 28.33 34.12 5.84
C VAL A 74 29.81 33.84 5.86
N ARG A 75 30.30 32.82 5.15
CA ARG A 75 31.73 32.49 5.05
C ARG A 75 32.56 33.66 4.50
N SER A 76 32.08 34.34 3.47
CA SER A 76 32.79 35.49 2.89
C SER A 76 32.95 36.65 3.89
N LYS A 77 31.98 36.85 4.79
CA LYS A 77 32.01 37.90 5.80
C LYS A 77 33.08 37.67 6.87
N ILE A 78 33.48 36.43 7.15
CA ILE A 78 34.61 36.15 8.06
C ILE A 78 35.89 36.81 7.56
N GLY A 79 36.26 36.55 6.31
CA GLY A 79 37.42 37.12 5.71
C GLY A 79 37.37 38.66 5.65
N ILE A 80 36.23 39.21 5.20
CA ILE A 80 36.01 40.66 5.12
C ILE A 80 36.16 41.31 6.52
N SER A 81 35.53 40.75 7.54
CA SER A 81 35.57 41.30 8.90
C SER A 81 36.96 41.25 9.53
N ALA A 82 37.81 40.30 9.11
CA ALA A 82 39.19 40.20 9.60
C ALA A 82 40.10 41.37 9.19
N ILE A 83 39.71 42.10 8.14
CA ILE A 83 40.45 43.26 7.61
C ILE A 83 39.68 44.57 7.69
N ASP A 84 38.42 44.55 8.16
CA ASP A 84 37.59 45.76 8.29
C ASP A 84 38.16 46.68 9.36
N LEU A 85 38.53 47.90 9.00
CA LEU A 85 39.09 48.88 9.91
C LEU A 85 38.19 49.23 11.09
N ARG A 86 36.86 49.18 10.91
CA ARG A 86 35.89 49.42 12.00
C ARG A 86 35.98 48.33 13.07
N VAL A 87 36.14 47.08 12.63
CA VAL A 87 36.34 45.93 13.53
C VAL A 87 37.70 46.04 14.20
N LEU A 88 38.76 46.35 13.44
CA LEU A 88 40.12 46.52 13.97
C LEU A 88 40.20 47.65 14.99
N MET A 89 39.42 48.70 14.81
CA MET A 89 39.32 49.85 15.77
C MET A 89 38.33 49.61 16.90
N LYS A 90 37.79 48.37 17.05
CA LYS A 90 36.79 47.96 18.05
C LYS A 90 35.47 48.75 17.99
N LYS A 91 35.09 49.26 16.81
CA LYS A 91 33.84 50.02 16.61
C LYS A 91 32.66 49.16 16.25
N GLY A 92 32.67 47.90 16.36
CA GLY A 92 31.58 47.01 15.94
C GLY A 92 31.08 47.24 14.49
N VAL A 93 30.54 46.20 13.89
CA VAL A 93 30.00 46.29 12.53
C VAL A 93 28.86 45.31 12.36
N ASP A 94 27.85 45.70 11.61
CA ASP A 94 26.75 44.82 11.18
C ASP A 94 26.80 44.66 9.66
N TYR A 95 26.95 43.44 9.21
CA TYR A 95 26.92 43.05 7.79
C TYR A 95 25.56 42.49 7.44
N SER A 96 25.15 42.62 6.21
CA SER A 96 23.96 41.96 5.68
C SER A 96 24.28 40.77 4.80
N VAL A 97 23.44 39.74 4.88
CA VAL A 97 23.40 38.62 3.95
C VAL A 97 22.01 38.52 3.35
N SER A 98 21.93 38.11 2.09
CA SER A 98 20.64 37.87 1.46
C SER A 98 20.07 36.52 1.97
N LEU A 99 18.93 36.58 2.62
CA LEU A 99 18.19 35.38 3.05
C LEU A 99 17.46 34.82 1.86
N LYS A 100 18.05 33.83 1.18
CA LYS A 100 17.37 33.11 0.14
C LYS A 100 16.76 31.83 0.75
N HIS A 101 15.44 31.77 0.80
CA HIS A 101 14.72 30.61 1.30
C HIS A 101 15.04 29.35 0.47
N GLU A 102 15.27 28.20 1.12
CA GLU A 102 15.64 26.92 0.51
C GLU A 102 14.67 25.80 0.84
N GLY A 103 14.04 25.80 2.03
CA GLY A 103 13.11 24.73 2.45
C GLY A 103 12.42 25.01 3.79
N GLY A 104 11.66 24.03 4.29
CA GLY A 104 10.96 24.09 5.58
C GLY A 104 9.56 24.69 5.53
N ILE A 105 8.96 24.89 4.37
CA ILE A 105 7.60 25.45 4.23
C ILE A 105 6.55 24.57 4.88
N GLU A 106 6.54 23.27 4.55
CA GLU A 106 5.51 22.34 5.04
C GLU A 106 5.56 22.17 6.57
N GLU A 107 6.78 22.05 7.13
CA GLU A 107 6.97 21.95 8.57
C GLU A 107 6.58 23.25 9.28
N SER A 108 6.92 24.40 8.70
CA SER A 108 6.51 25.70 9.23
C SER A 108 4.99 25.89 9.15
N ALA A 109 4.34 25.47 8.06
CA ALA A 109 2.89 25.50 7.92
C ALA A 109 2.18 24.71 9.02
N LYS A 110 2.69 23.51 9.32
CA LYS A 110 2.19 22.67 10.41
C LYS A 110 2.34 23.39 11.76
N THR A 111 3.53 23.92 12.07
CA THR A 111 3.78 24.66 13.31
C THR A 111 2.87 25.87 13.46
N ILE A 112 2.63 26.63 12.36
CA ILE A 112 1.73 27.77 12.34
C ILE A 112 0.28 27.30 12.63
N GLY A 113 -0.19 26.26 11.95
CA GLY A 113 -1.53 25.71 12.13
C GLY A 113 -1.78 25.18 13.55
N GLU A 114 -0.76 24.60 14.20
CA GLU A 114 -0.85 24.18 15.59
C GLU A 114 -0.92 25.37 16.57
N ALA A 115 -0.22 26.45 16.27
CA ALA A 115 -0.21 27.65 17.13
C ALA A 115 -1.46 28.53 16.98
N VAL A 116 -2.00 28.62 15.76
CA VAL A 116 -3.19 29.42 15.41
C VAL A 116 -4.21 28.57 14.63
N PRO A 117 -4.76 27.52 15.26
CA PRO A 117 -5.61 26.57 14.56
C PRO A 117 -6.88 27.23 14.02
N ASP A 118 -7.48 26.57 13.03
CA ASP A 118 -8.80 26.93 12.56
C ASP A 118 -9.83 26.88 13.69
N ALA A 119 -10.89 27.69 13.57
CA ALA A 119 -11.99 27.68 14.54
C ALA A 119 -12.69 26.31 14.57
N GLN A 120 -13.32 26.00 15.71
CA GLN A 120 -14.12 24.78 15.80
C GLN A 120 -15.28 24.82 14.80
N GLY A 121 -15.47 23.74 14.03
CA GLY A 121 -16.54 23.62 13.04
C GLY A 121 -16.20 24.22 11.67
N VAL A 122 -14.98 24.67 11.44
CA VAL A 122 -14.49 25.09 10.12
C VAL A 122 -14.67 23.94 9.11
N LYS A 123 -15.09 24.28 7.90
CA LYS A 123 -15.21 23.34 6.79
C LYS A 123 -13.91 23.31 6.00
N TYR A 124 -13.34 22.10 5.84
CA TYR A 124 -12.13 21.94 5.05
C TYR A 124 -12.46 21.98 3.55
N THR A 125 -11.51 22.52 2.79
CA THR A 125 -11.57 22.49 1.33
C THR A 125 -11.14 21.11 0.84
N GLU A 126 -11.91 20.54 -0.06
CA GLU A 126 -11.64 19.24 -0.67
C GLU A 126 -11.56 19.38 -2.19
N ASP A 127 -10.61 18.68 -2.80
CA ASP A 127 -10.49 18.61 -4.24
C ASP A 127 -11.58 17.72 -4.85
N ALA A 128 -12.02 18.01 -6.06
CA ALA A 128 -12.83 17.11 -6.85
C ALA A 128 -12.08 15.82 -7.16
N TYR A 129 -12.79 14.70 -7.25
CA TYR A 129 -12.22 13.42 -7.63
C TYR A 129 -13.21 12.54 -8.39
N ILE A 130 -12.69 11.55 -9.10
CA ILE A 130 -13.49 10.52 -9.76
C ILE A 130 -13.57 9.30 -8.85
N ASP A 131 -14.77 8.94 -8.42
CA ASP A 131 -15.06 7.65 -7.82
C ASP A 131 -15.26 6.62 -8.93
N TYR A 132 -14.19 5.94 -9.30
CA TYR A 132 -14.21 4.97 -10.37
C TYR A 132 -15.07 3.75 -10.08
N ASN A 133 -15.22 3.34 -8.81
CA ASN A 133 -16.03 2.17 -8.47
C ASN A 133 -17.53 2.45 -8.63
N ASN A 134 -17.97 3.66 -8.31
CA ASN A 134 -19.35 4.09 -8.49
C ASN A 134 -19.57 4.86 -9.80
N MET A 135 -18.51 5.08 -10.58
CA MET A 135 -18.49 5.84 -11.83
C MET A 135 -19.16 7.22 -11.64
N LYS A 136 -18.69 7.94 -10.62
CA LYS A 136 -19.24 9.24 -10.22
C LYS A 136 -18.13 10.29 -10.14
N LEU A 137 -18.37 11.45 -10.75
CA LEU A 137 -17.57 12.64 -10.52
C LEU A 137 -18.07 13.31 -9.22
N VAL A 138 -17.21 13.37 -8.22
CA VAL A 138 -17.48 14.02 -6.95
C VAL A 138 -16.92 15.45 -7.03
N PRO A 139 -17.77 16.46 -6.95
CA PRO A 139 -17.32 17.83 -7.07
C PRO A 139 -16.48 18.25 -5.86
N GLU A 140 -15.66 19.26 -6.08
CA GLU A 140 -14.90 19.92 -5.04
C GLU A 140 -15.82 20.56 -3.99
N VAL A 141 -15.25 20.75 -2.82
CA VAL A 141 -15.91 21.43 -1.72
C VAL A 141 -15.09 22.67 -1.36
N GLN A 142 -15.64 23.85 -1.60
CA GLN A 142 -15.05 25.08 -1.07
C GLN A 142 -15.30 25.15 0.42
N GLY A 143 -14.21 25.16 1.18
CA GLY A 143 -14.22 25.33 2.62
C GLY A 143 -13.91 26.77 3.04
N ASP A 144 -13.72 26.95 4.34
CA ASP A 144 -13.30 28.18 5.01
C ASP A 144 -12.06 27.98 5.90
N SER A 145 -11.37 26.82 5.76
CA SER A 145 -10.11 26.52 6.39
C SER A 145 -8.97 27.38 5.82
N VAL A 146 -7.98 27.70 6.67
CA VAL A 146 -6.80 28.47 6.27
C VAL A 146 -5.78 27.59 5.54
N ASP A 147 -5.25 28.09 4.44
CA ASP A 147 -4.07 27.52 3.79
C ASP A 147 -2.77 27.95 4.54
N PHE A 148 -2.40 27.17 5.53
CA PHE A 148 -1.18 27.43 6.31
C PHE A 148 0.10 27.30 5.49
N THR A 149 0.10 26.57 4.37
CA THR A 149 1.23 26.51 3.44
C THR A 149 1.41 27.88 2.75
N LYS A 150 0.32 28.53 2.36
CA LYS A 150 0.32 29.88 1.82
C LYS A 150 0.83 30.89 2.87
N VAL A 151 0.36 30.77 4.13
CA VAL A 151 0.85 31.60 5.25
C VAL A 151 2.37 31.45 5.43
N ALA A 152 2.86 30.22 5.52
CA ALA A 152 4.29 29.94 5.68
C ALA A 152 5.11 30.52 4.53
N LYS A 153 4.63 30.37 3.29
CA LYS A 153 5.28 30.92 2.11
C LYS A 153 5.34 32.45 2.12
N GLU A 154 4.23 33.12 2.45
CA GLU A 154 4.22 34.59 2.56
C GLU A 154 5.16 35.09 3.65
N ILE A 155 5.26 34.41 4.79
CA ILE A 155 6.22 34.76 5.86
C ILE A 155 7.66 34.61 5.34
N ALA A 156 7.97 33.48 4.69
CA ALA A 156 9.30 33.23 4.13
C ALA A 156 9.71 34.28 3.09
N ASP A 157 8.79 34.64 2.17
CA ASP A 157 9.03 35.64 1.13
C ASP A 157 9.26 37.07 1.73
N LYS A 158 8.44 37.45 2.72
CA LYS A 158 8.61 38.74 3.42
C LYS A 158 9.90 38.77 4.21
N LYS A 159 10.30 37.67 4.83
CA LYS A 159 11.57 37.57 5.55
C LYS A 159 12.78 37.64 4.62
N ALA A 160 12.68 36.99 3.44
CA ALA A 160 13.73 37.09 2.41
C ALA A 160 13.90 38.53 1.87
N ALA A 161 12.80 39.28 1.80
CA ALA A 161 12.81 40.67 1.38
C ALA A 161 13.34 41.64 2.47
N ASP A 162 12.98 41.37 3.72
CA ASP A 162 13.41 42.15 4.89
C ASP A 162 13.72 41.26 6.09
N TYR A 163 15.01 41.10 6.41
CA TYR A 163 15.45 40.29 7.54
C TYR A 163 14.92 40.78 8.90
N LYS A 164 14.50 42.05 9.03
CA LYS A 164 13.86 42.58 10.24
C LYS A 164 12.41 42.21 10.39
N PHE A 165 11.79 41.67 9.31
CA PHE A 165 10.42 41.20 9.36
C PHE A 165 10.29 40.08 10.40
N ASN A 166 9.48 40.31 11.44
CA ASN A 166 9.26 39.34 12.53
C ASN A 166 7.80 39.34 13.03
N LYS A 167 6.92 40.10 12.37
CA LYS A 167 5.50 40.16 12.70
C LYS A 167 4.66 39.95 11.46
N TYR A 168 3.80 38.96 11.46
CA TYR A 168 2.90 38.64 10.38
C TYR A 168 1.45 38.89 10.81
N LYS A 169 0.78 39.82 10.14
CA LYS A 169 -0.64 40.08 10.36
C LYS A 169 -1.46 39.13 9.47
N MET A 170 -2.13 38.18 10.08
CA MET A 170 -2.94 37.17 9.40
C MET A 170 -4.35 37.69 9.13
N ASP A 171 -4.77 37.61 7.89
CA ASP A 171 -6.14 37.87 7.45
C ASP A 171 -6.72 36.57 6.89
N ARG A 172 -7.46 35.81 7.71
CA ARG A 172 -7.99 34.49 7.35
C ARG A 172 -8.78 34.50 6.05
N LYS A 173 -9.57 35.57 5.81
CA LYS A 173 -10.42 35.67 4.61
C LYS A 173 -9.63 35.66 3.29
N LYS A 174 -8.40 36.14 3.31
CA LYS A 174 -7.49 36.14 2.16
C LYS A 174 -6.65 34.88 2.01
N LEU A 175 -6.69 34.05 3.05
CA LEU A 175 -5.85 32.86 3.21
C LEU A 175 -6.66 31.56 3.19
N ILE A 176 -7.94 31.63 2.78
CA ILE A 176 -8.77 30.43 2.63
C ILE A 176 -8.14 29.49 1.62
N SER A 177 -8.14 28.21 1.94
CA SER A 177 -7.70 27.15 1.06
C SER A 177 -8.66 27.02 -0.13
N GLU A 178 -8.11 26.96 -1.33
CA GLU A 178 -8.89 26.77 -2.55
C GLU A 178 -8.70 25.35 -3.08
N PRO A 179 -9.74 24.74 -3.67
CA PRO A 179 -9.59 23.45 -4.34
C PRO A 179 -8.53 23.54 -5.45
N LYS A 180 -7.63 22.58 -5.49
CA LYS A 180 -6.59 22.48 -6.53
C LYS A 180 -7.12 21.77 -7.77
N VAL A 181 -8.12 20.91 -7.59
CA VAL A 181 -8.77 20.13 -8.64
C VAL A 181 -10.27 20.43 -8.57
N THR A 182 -10.86 20.83 -9.70
CA THR A 182 -12.29 21.10 -9.83
C THR A 182 -12.97 20.02 -10.66
N ALA A 183 -14.28 19.85 -10.50
CA ALA A 183 -15.06 18.92 -11.31
C ALA A 183 -14.93 19.25 -12.82
N GLU A 184 -14.94 20.54 -13.17
CA GLU A 184 -14.73 20.99 -14.55
C GLU A 184 -13.39 20.51 -15.11
N SER A 185 -12.33 20.54 -14.30
CA SER A 185 -10.99 20.09 -14.72
C SER A 185 -10.91 18.57 -14.94
N LEU A 186 -11.80 17.78 -14.33
CA LEU A 186 -11.85 16.32 -14.44
C LEU A 186 -12.90 15.80 -15.44
N GLU A 187 -13.70 16.66 -16.05
CA GLU A 187 -14.83 16.23 -16.89
C GLU A 187 -14.38 15.37 -18.09
N GLU A 188 -13.33 15.77 -18.78
CA GLU A 188 -12.77 14.99 -19.90
C GLU A 188 -12.24 13.62 -19.44
N GLU A 189 -11.56 13.57 -18.28
CA GLU A 189 -11.06 12.32 -17.70
C GLU A 189 -12.22 11.43 -17.22
N PHE A 190 -13.29 12.02 -16.70
CA PHE A 190 -14.48 11.27 -16.28
C PHE A 190 -15.22 10.64 -17.48
N GLU A 191 -15.39 11.36 -18.60
CA GLU A 191 -15.96 10.80 -19.83
C GLU A 191 -15.08 9.68 -20.40
N PHE A 192 -13.76 9.85 -20.33
CA PHE A 192 -12.82 8.80 -20.67
C PHE A 192 -13.00 7.56 -19.76
N ALA A 193 -13.15 7.75 -18.44
CA ALA A 193 -13.35 6.67 -17.49
C ALA A 193 -14.62 5.88 -17.78
N LYS A 194 -15.73 6.54 -18.06
CA LYS A 194 -16.98 5.90 -18.48
C LYS A 194 -16.79 5.01 -19.73
N LYS A 195 -15.96 5.44 -20.66
CA LYS A 195 -15.72 4.71 -21.92
C LYS A 195 -14.81 3.51 -21.77
N TYR A 196 -13.75 3.61 -20.99
CA TYR A 196 -12.65 2.65 -20.97
C TYR A 196 -12.52 1.87 -19.65
N ILE A 197 -12.92 2.45 -18.53
CA ILE A 197 -12.71 1.88 -17.18
C ILE A 197 -13.99 1.23 -16.65
N SER A 198 -15.18 1.71 -17.04
CA SER A 198 -16.45 1.12 -16.62
C SER A 198 -16.70 -0.30 -17.13
N LYS A 199 -15.93 -0.76 -18.12
CA LYS A 199 -16.02 -2.14 -18.61
C LYS A 199 -15.24 -3.06 -17.67
N PRO A 200 -15.89 -4.13 -17.14
CA PRO A 200 -15.20 -5.07 -16.27
C PRO A 200 -14.07 -5.79 -17.01
N LEU A 201 -12.94 -5.94 -16.34
CA LEU A 201 -11.83 -6.76 -16.79
C LEU A 201 -11.75 -8.01 -15.91
N TYR A 202 -11.84 -9.18 -16.55
CA TYR A 202 -11.82 -10.44 -15.82
C TYR A 202 -10.51 -11.19 -16.05
N LEU A 203 -10.02 -11.81 -14.97
CA LEU A 203 -8.86 -12.69 -15.01
C LEU A 203 -9.29 -14.10 -14.62
N ASN A 204 -8.87 -15.09 -15.40
CA ASN A 204 -9.04 -16.48 -15.05
C ASN A 204 -8.19 -16.78 -13.80
N THR A 205 -8.78 -17.52 -12.89
CA THR A 205 -8.09 -17.94 -11.69
C THR A 205 -7.91 -19.45 -11.65
N ILE A 206 -6.99 -19.89 -10.82
CA ILE A 206 -6.77 -21.30 -10.53
C ILE A 206 -8.02 -21.99 -9.91
N THR A 207 -8.90 -21.21 -9.28
CA THR A 207 -10.12 -21.71 -8.65
C THR A 207 -11.29 -21.86 -9.62
N GLY A 208 -11.11 -21.46 -10.88
CA GLY A 208 -12.17 -21.44 -11.90
C GLY A 208 -13.19 -20.30 -11.73
N THR A 209 -13.12 -19.54 -10.63
CA THR A 209 -13.96 -18.34 -10.45
C THR A 209 -13.20 -17.14 -11.04
N PRO A 210 -13.71 -16.46 -12.08
CA PRO A 210 -13.04 -15.28 -12.61
C PRO A 210 -12.83 -14.21 -11.55
N TYR A 211 -11.66 -13.60 -11.54
CA TYR A 211 -11.37 -12.43 -10.73
C TYR A 211 -11.73 -11.18 -11.52
N GLU A 212 -12.58 -10.37 -10.97
CA GLU A 212 -12.92 -9.06 -11.53
C GLU A 212 -11.95 -8.00 -11.00
N VAL A 213 -11.27 -7.31 -11.91
CA VAL A 213 -10.44 -6.16 -11.58
C VAL A 213 -11.38 -4.96 -11.40
N GLU A 214 -11.42 -4.44 -10.18
CA GLU A 214 -12.28 -3.32 -9.83
C GLU A 214 -11.89 -2.04 -10.60
N PRO A 215 -12.84 -1.16 -10.92
CA PRO A 215 -12.56 0.06 -11.70
C PRO A 215 -11.46 0.95 -11.10
N ASN A 216 -11.39 1.11 -9.77
CA ASN A 216 -10.29 1.84 -9.12
C ASN A 216 -8.91 1.24 -9.40
N SER A 217 -8.80 -0.09 -9.42
CA SER A 217 -7.56 -0.77 -9.80
C SER A 217 -7.30 -0.66 -11.29
N LEU A 218 -8.36 -0.72 -12.11
CA LEU A 218 -8.24 -0.58 -13.56
C LEU A 218 -7.80 0.83 -13.98
N ALA A 219 -8.19 1.87 -13.24
CA ALA A 219 -7.75 3.25 -13.46
C ALA A 219 -6.22 3.44 -13.29
N LYS A 220 -5.55 2.58 -12.53
CA LYS A 220 -4.07 2.57 -12.45
C LYS A 220 -3.43 2.00 -13.70
N VAL A 221 -4.15 1.17 -14.44
CA VAL A 221 -3.67 0.47 -15.65
C VAL A 221 -3.98 1.25 -16.91
N ILE A 222 -5.19 1.81 -17.01
CA ILE A 222 -5.68 2.55 -18.17
C ILE A 222 -5.70 4.04 -17.80
N LEU A 223 -4.68 4.76 -18.25
CA LEU A 223 -4.47 6.17 -17.93
C LEU A 223 -5.12 7.06 -18.98
N TYR A 224 -5.74 8.14 -18.51
CA TYR A 224 -6.25 9.19 -19.38
C TYR A 224 -5.14 9.88 -20.17
N SER A 225 -5.38 10.14 -21.44
CA SER A 225 -4.67 11.12 -22.25
C SER A 225 -5.56 11.65 -23.36
N LYS A 226 -5.28 12.87 -23.84
CA LYS A 226 -6.05 13.52 -24.92
C LYS A 226 -6.00 12.74 -26.24
N GLU A 227 -4.94 11.96 -26.47
CA GLU A 227 -4.79 11.12 -27.67
C GLU A 227 -5.47 9.74 -27.54
N GLY A 228 -6.03 9.42 -26.35
CA GLY A 228 -6.65 8.12 -26.06
C GLY A 228 -5.98 7.38 -24.90
N PRO A 229 -6.34 6.10 -24.66
CA PRO A 229 -5.86 5.37 -23.50
C PRO A 229 -4.35 5.10 -23.58
N LYS A 230 -3.64 5.46 -22.52
CA LYS A 230 -2.27 5.01 -22.26
C LYS A 230 -2.29 3.87 -21.26
N TYR A 231 -1.41 2.90 -21.39
CA TYR A 231 -1.41 1.71 -20.55
C TYR A 231 -0.15 1.66 -19.70
N SER A 232 -0.34 1.61 -18.38
CA SER A 232 0.75 1.61 -17.40
C SER A 232 1.15 0.20 -17.01
N LYS A 233 2.43 -0.14 -17.24
CA LYS A 233 3.02 -1.40 -16.76
C LYS A 233 3.20 -1.37 -15.24
N GLU A 234 3.56 -0.22 -14.69
CA GLU A 234 3.71 0.00 -13.26
C GLU A 234 2.37 -0.17 -12.55
N GLY A 235 1.30 0.43 -13.08
CA GLY A 235 -0.06 0.27 -12.56
C GLY A 235 -0.52 -1.19 -12.62
N ALA A 236 -0.24 -1.89 -13.71
CA ALA A 236 -0.56 -3.32 -13.82
C ALA A 236 0.22 -4.17 -12.79
N LYS A 237 1.48 -3.83 -12.49
CA LYS A 237 2.25 -4.47 -11.42
C LYS A 237 1.68 -4.19 -10.04
N GLU A 238 1.21 -2.99 -9.78
CA GLU A 238 0.53 -2.64 -8.53
C GLU A 238 -0.72 -3.51 -8.34
N VAL A 239 -1.58 -3.57 -9.35
CA VAL A 239 -2.78 -4.42 -9.33
C VAL A 239 -2.42 -5.90 -9.16
N ALA A 240 -1.38 -6.39 -9.82
CA ALA A 240 -0.92 -7.77 -9.64
C ALA A 240 -0.41 -8.06 -8.23
N LYS A 241 0.21 -7.09 -7.54
CA LYS A 241 0.60 -7.19 -6.13
C LYS A 241 -0.62 -7.21 -5.21
N GLU A 242 -1.60 -6.34 -5.42
CA GLU A 242 -2.87 -6.36 -4.66
C GLU A 242 -3.57 -7.72 -4.78
N ILE A 243 -3.59 -8.29 -5.98
CA ILE A 243 -4.11 -9.64 -6.23
C ILE A 243 -3.29 -10.68 -5.46
N ALA A 244 -1.96 -10.60 -5.49
CA ALA A 244 -1.08 -11.53 -4.80
C ALA A 244 -1.31 -11.50 -3.28
N GLU A 245 -1.46 -10.34 -2.68
CA GLU A 245 -1.78 -10.16 -1.27
C GLU A 245 -3.14 -10.78 -0.91
N LYS A 246 -4.16 -10.53 -1.74
CA LYS A 246 -5.51 -11.09 -1.54
C LYS A 246 -5.51 -12.61 -1.62
N TYR A 247 -4.75 -13.21 -2.54
CA TYR A 247 -4.65 -14.67 -2.70
C TYR A 247 -3.68 -15.34 -1.71
N SER A 248 -2.80 -14.61 -1.06
CA SER A 248 -1.99 -15.09 0.07
C SER A 248 -2.81 -15.20 1.37
N GLY A 249 -4.04 -14.70 1.36
CA GLY A 249 -4.96 -14.68 2.51
C GLY A 249 -5.32 -16.09 3.02
N LYS A 250 -5.71 -16.15 4.31
CA LYS A 250 -6.10 -17.41 4.99
C LYS A 250 -7.40 -18.01 4.47
N THR A 251 -8.23 -17.23 3.77
CA THR A 251 -9.53 -17.68 3.22
C THR A 251 -9.68 -17.23 1.78
N LEU A 252 -10.33 -18.06 0.96
CA LEU A 252 -10.71 -17.74 -0.41
C LEU A 252 -12.19 -18.03 -0.63
N THR A 253 -12.87 -17.18 -1.39
CA THR A 253 -14.21 -17.45 -1.89
C THR A 253 -14.10 -18.18 -3.22
N VAL A 254 -14.70 -19.36 -3.28
CA VAL A 254 -14.72 -20.23 -4.46
C VAL A 254 -16.15 -20.47 -4.91
N LYS A 255 -16.36 -20.64 -6.21
CA LYS A 255 -17.63 -21.08 -6.77
C LYS A 255 -17.67 -22.59 -6.75
N THR A 256 -18.68 -23.17 -6.09
CA THR A 256 -18.95 -24.61 -6.05
C THR A 256 -20.29 -24.92 -6.71
N LEU A 257 -20.60 -26.20 -6.91
CA LEU A 257 -21.93 -26.61 -7.38
C LEU A 257 -23.06 -26.27 -6.40
N SER A 258 -22.71 -25.99 -5.13
CA SER A 258 -23.64 -25.56 -4.07
C SER A 258 -23.62 -24.02 -3.84
N GLY A 259 -23.12 -23.22 -4.82
CA GLY A 259 -22.98 -21.77 -4.72
C GLY A 259 -21.60 -21.33 -4.24
N TYR A 260 -21.48 -20.03 -3.91
CA TYR A 260 -20.22 -19.48 -3.41
C TYR A 260 -19.95 -19.92 -1.97
N LYS A 261 -18.73 -20.36 -1.71
CA LYS A 261 -18.25 -20.79 -0.38
C LYS A 261 -16.96 -20.07 -0.04
N THR A 262 -16.89 -19.43 1.14
CA THR A 262 -15.62 -18.90 1.67
C THR A 262 -14.95 -19.99 2.49
N LEU A 263 -13.81 -20.46 2.03
CA LEU A 263 -13.10 -21.61 2.58
C LEU A 263 -11.72 -21.22 3.08
N TYR A 264 -11.26 -21.87 4.16
CA TYR A 264 -9.88 -21.70 4.65
C TYR A 264 -8.89 -22.30 3.66
N ASN A 265 -7.90 -21.50 3.27
CA ASN A 265 -6.86 -21.89 2.32
C ASN A 265 -5.67 -22.50 3.05
N SER A 266 -5.70 -23.80 3.30
CA SER A 266 -4.61 -24.51 3.97
C SER A 266 -3.53 -25.05 3.01
N ALA A 267 -3.85 -25.20 1.74
CA ALA A 267 -3.03 -25.93 0.79
C ALA A 267 -2.53 -25.12 -0.41
N LEU A 268 -3.20 -24.02 -0.74
CA LEU A 268 -2.79 -23.16 -1.85
C LEU A 268 -1.86 -22.06 -1.33
N LYS A 269 -0.60 -22.40 -1.04
CA LYS A 269 0.47 -21.40 -1.02
C LYS A 269 0.69 -20.99 -2.48
N LEU A 270 -0.20 -20.14 -2.99
CA LEU A 270 -0.10 -19.62 -4.33
C LEU A 270 0.95 -18.51 -4.33
N ASN A 271 2.13 -18.77 -4.84
CA ASN A 271 3.02 -17.71 -5.28
C ASN A 271 2.49 -17.21 -6.62
N ILE A 272 1.92 -16.02 -6.61
CA ILE A 272 1.51 -15.35 -7.84
C ILE A 272 2.75 -14.76 -8.47
N ASP A 273 2.97 -15.09 -9.74
CA ASP A 273 3.99 -14.45 -10.58
C ASP A 273 3.46 -13.05 -10.94
N VAL A 274 3.91 -12.06 -10.16
CA VAL A 274 3.46 -10.66 -10.28
C VAL A 274 3.74 -10.10 -11.67
N ASP A 275 4.92 -10.39 -12.25
CA ASP A 275 5.30 -9.85 -13.55
C ASP A 275 4.45 -10.43 -14.68
N LYS A 276 4.27 -11.74 -14.73
CA LYS A 276 3.42 -12.39 -15.74
C LYS A 276 1.94 -12.05 -15.56
N THR A 277 1.47 -11.90 -14.31
CA THR A 277 0.10 -11.46 -14.04
C THR A 277 -0.10 -10.02 -14.51
N ALA A 278 0.87 -9.14 -14.29
CA ALA A 278 0.84 -7.76 -14.79
C ALA A 278 0.82 -7.70 -16.33
N ASP A 279 1.66 -8.51 -16.99
CA ASP A 279 1.64 -8.59 -18.46
C ASP A 279 0.29 -9.10 -18.97
N SER A 280 -0.34 -10.06 -18.29
CA SER A 280 -1.69 -10.55 -18.59
C SER A 280 -2.77 -9.49 -18.39
N ILE A 281 -2.69 -8.68 -17.34
CA ILE A 281 -3.59 -7.54 -17.10
C ILE A 281 -3.47 -6.52 -18.23
N LEU A 282 -2.24 -6.16 -18.60
CA LEU A 282 -1.98 -5.22 -19.69
C LEU A 282 -2.53 -5.70 -21.04
N ASP A 283 -2.29 -6.96 -21.38
CA ASP A 283 -2.81 -7.54 -22.62
C ASP A 283 -4.34 -7.54 -22.64
N SER A 284 -4.95 -7.88 -21.49
CA SER A 284 -6.41 -7.87 -21.35
C SER A 284 -6.99 -6.45 -21.47
N ALA A 285 -6.35 -5.47 -20.84
CA ALA A 285 -6.78 -4.07 -20.91
C ALA A 285 -6.70 -3.51 -22.35
N LYS A 286 -5.65 -3.88 -23.09
CA LYS A 286 -5.45 -3.44 -24.49
C LYS A 286 -6.39 -4.12 -25.48
N ASN A 287 -6.61 -5.41 -25.33
CA ASN A 287 -7.24 -6.25 -26.35
C ASN A 287 -8.65 -6.70 -25.99
N GLY A 288 -9.15 -6.41 -24.77
CA GLY A 288 -10.47 -6.80 -24.30
C GLY A 288 -10.65 -8.32 -24.10
N LYS A 289 -9.54 -9.08 -24.03
CA LYS A 289 -9.56 -10.52 -23.81
C LYS A 289 -9.47 -10.81 -22.32
N THR A 290 -10.05 -11.94 -21.89
CA THR A 290 -9.89 -12.42 -20.52
C THR A 290 -8.45 -12.83 -20.28
N GLY A 291 -7.80 -12.20 -19.31
CA GLY A 291 -6.45 -12.54 -18.86
C GLY A 291 -6.40 -13.69 -17.85
N SER A 292 -5.26 -13.89 -17.22
CA SER A 292 -5.08 -14.94 -16.21
C SER A 292 -4.20 -14.46 -15.07
N ILE A 293 -4.53 -14.86 -13.85
CA ILE A 293 -3.63 -14.80 -12.71
C ILE A 293 -2.63 -15.95 -12.84
N VAL A 294 -1.34 -15.59 -12.98
CA VAL A 294 -0.28 -16.56 -13.22
C VAL A 294 0.36 -16.96 -11.88
N THR A 295 0.55 -18.25 -11.66
CA THR A 295 1.21 -18.79 -10.47
C THR A 295 2.47 -19.54 -10.83
N ASP A 296 3.45 -19.59 -9.91
CA ASP A 296 4.73 -20.31 -10.08
C ASP A 296 4.60 -21.82 -10.18
N LYS A 297 3.50 -22.37 -9.65
CA LYS A 297 3.13 -23.77 -9.82
C LYS A 297 1.96 -23.84 -10.77
N ALA A 298 2.17 -24.52 -11.90
CA ALA A 298 1.05 -24.93 -12.72
C ALA A 298 0.03 -25.58 -11.77
N ALA A 299 -1.12 -24.94 -11.59
CA ALA A 299 -2.23 -25.62 -10.97
C ALA A 299 -2.43 -26.89 -11.77
N ALA A 300 -2.67 -28.00 -11.09
CA ALA A 300 -2.87 -29.28 -11.74
C ALA A 300 -4.04 -29.29 -12.75
N SER A 301 -4.73 -28.15 -12.89
CA SER A 301 -5.76 -27.92 -13.91
C SER A 301 -5.94 -26.43 -14.14
N GLY A 302 -5.22 -25.89 -15.12
CA GLY A 302 -5.52 -24.55 -15.69
C GLY A 302 -6.89 -24.49 -16.37
N ASP A 303 -7.63 -25.58 -16.38
CA ASP A 303 -8.98 -25.75 -16.90
C ASP A 303 -10.10 -25.66 -15.84
N GLY A 304 -9.78 -25.26 -14.59
CA GLY A 304 -10.76 -25.18 -13.50
C GLY A 304 -11.21 -26.52 -12.94
N SER A 305 -10.55 -27.65 -13.30
CA SER A 305 -10.89 -28.97 -12.76
C SER A 305 -10.59 -29.06 -11.27
N HIS A 306 -11.55 -29.56 -10.48
CA HIS A 306 -11.44 -29.68 -9.03
C HIS A 306 -12.35 -30.77 -8.48
N LEU A 307 -12.07 -31.22 -7.27
CA LEU A 307 -12.89 -32.15 -6.52
C LEU A 307 -13.70 -31.39 -5.48
N GLU A 308 -14.98 -31.62 -5.41
CA GLU A 308 -15.88 -31.10 -4.36
C GLU A 308 -16.29 -32.17 -3.41
N ILE A 309 -16.11 -31.97 -2.11
CA ILE A 309 -16.59 -32.80 -1.02
C ILE A 309 -17.64 -32.02 -0.24
N ASN A 310 -18.89 -32.32 -0.47
CA ASN A 310 -20.01 -31.71 0.22
C ASN A 310 -20.35 -32.57 1.46
N LEU A 311 -19.99 -32.09 2.66
CA LEU A 311 -20.17 -32.77 3.90
C LEU A 311 -21.66 -32.81 4.34
N ALA A 312 -22.41 -31.74 4.07
CA ALA A 312 -23.85 -31.72 4.35
C ALA A 312 -24.63 -32.71 3.45
N GLY A 313 -24.25 -32.76 2.17
CA GLY A 313 -24.84 -33.67 1.19
C GLY A 313 -24.26 -35.10 1.20
N GLN A 314 -23.18 -35.33 1.97
CA GLN A 314 -22.44 -36.60 2.03
C GLN A 314 -22.16 -37.17 0.64
N ASN A 315 -21.63 -36.34 -0.23
CA ASN A 315 -21.23 -36.73 -1.57
C ASN A 315 -19.91 -36.07 -2.00
N VAL A 316 -19.26 -36.70 -2.95
CA VAL A 316 -18.08 -36.17 -3.64
C VAL A 316 -18.37 -36.11 -5.13
N LYS A 317 -17.90 -35.03 -5.77
CA LYS A 317 -18.00 -34.82 -7.21
C LYS A 317 -16.68 -34.38 -7.78
N TYR A 318 -16.25 -34.93 -8.91
CA TYR A 318 -15.10 -34.48 -9.65
C TYR A 318 -15.57 -33.69 -10.88
N ILE A 319 -15.18 -32.44 -10.95
CA ILE A 319 -15.48 -31.50 -12.03
C ILE A 319 -14.24 -31.45 -12.93
N LYS A 320 -14.40 -31.65 -14.21
CA LYS A 320 -13.35 -31.54 -15.23
C LYS A 320 -13.85 -30.67 -16.37
N ASN A 321 -13.10 -29.60 -16.68
CA ASN A 321 -13.48 -28.62 -17.71
C ASN A 321 -14.93 -28.10 -17.50
N GLY A 322 -15.29 -27.79 -16.25
CA GLY A 322 -16.62 -27.29 -15.91
C GLY A 322 -17.76 -28.34 -15.88
N ASN A 323 -17.50 -29.60 -16.23
CA ASN A 323 -18.49 -30.68 -16.26
C ASN A 323 -18.27 -31.67 -15.13
N VAL A 324 -19.36 -32.14 -14.49
CA VAL A 324 -19.31 -33.23 -13.50
C VAL A 324 -19.06 -34.55 -14.23
N VAL A 325 -17.85 -35.09 -14.05
CA VAL A 325 -17.44 -36.35 -14.68
C VAL A 325 -17.45 -37.54 -13.73
N PHE A 326 -17.64 -37.29 -12.44
CA PHE A 326 -17.75 -38.34 -11.40
C PHE A 326 -18.59 -37.84 -10.24
N THR A 327 -19.36 -38.75 -9.63
CA THR A 327 -20.11 -38.52 -8.39
C THR A 327 -20.16 -39.80 -7.57
N SER A 328 -20.09 -39.67 -6.24
CA SER A 328 -20.25 -40.77 -5.32
C SER A 328 -20.86 -40.32 -3.99
N SER A 329 -21.66 -41.16 -3.35
CA SER A 329 -21.96 -40.99 -1.94
C SER A 329 -20.73 -41.32 -1.10
N ILE A 330 -20.61 -40.70 0.08
CA ILE A 330 -19.46 -40.85 0.98
C ILE A 330 -19.96 -41.05 2.43
N VAL A 331 -19.04 -41.44 3.33
CA VAL A 331 -19.17 -41.22 4.75
C VAL A 331 -17.98 -40.46 5.25
N SER A 332 -18.21 -39.22 5.72
CA SER A 332 -17.19 -38.33 6.26
C SER A 332 -16.94 -38.59 7.76
N GLY A 333 -16.06 -37.80 8.35
CA GLY A 333 -15.77 -37.81 9.78
C GLY A 333 -17.01 -37.57 10.64
N GLY A 334 -17.15 -38.35 11.70
CA GLY A 334 -18.24 -38.28 12.67
C GLY A 334 -18.11 -37.08 13.64
N PRO A 335 -19.10 -36.93 14.57
CA PRO A 335 -18.99 -36.01 15.69
C PRO A 335 -17.69 -36.25 16.48
N GLY A 336 -16.94 -35.21 16.78
CA GLY A 336 -15.61 -35.31 17.41
C GLY A 336 -14.44 -35.46 16.45
N HIS A 337 -14.66 -36.06 15.28
CA HIS A 337 -13.61 -36.28 14.24
C HIS A 337 -14.01 -35.75 12.87
N ARG A 338 -14.61 -34.56 12.83
CA ARG A 338 -15.14 -34.01 11.58
C ARG A 338 -14.06 -33.84 10.52
N THR A 339 -14.36 -34.24 9.29
CA THR A 339 -13.55 -33.86 8.13
C THR A 339 -13.50 -32.35 8.07
N ARG A 340 -12.29 -31.77 8.01
CA ARG A 340 -12.11 -30.32 8.01
C ARG A 340 -12.56 -29.69 6.71
N THR A 341 -13.31 -28.59 6.81
CA THR A 341 -13.63 -27.74 5.64
C THR A 341 -12.44 -26.93 5.23
N GLY A 342 -12.32 -26.64 3.94
CA GLY A 342 -11.21 -25.86 3.42
C GLY A 342 -10.87 -26.16 1.97
N ILE A 343 -9.77 -25.58 1.52
CA ILE A 343 -9.17 -25.81 0.21
C ILE A 343 -7.92 -26.64 0.40
N PHE A 344 -7.88 -27.79 -0.25
CA PHE A 344 -6.80 -28.75 -0.15
C PHE A 344 -6.34 -29.19 -1.55
N ARG A 345 -5.39 -30.16 -1.60
CA ARG A 345 -4.96 -30.83 -2.83
C ARG A 345 -4.84 -32.32 -2.62
N ILE A 346 -5.06 -33.10 -3.66
CA ILE A 346 -4.65 -34.50 -3.66
C ILE A 346 -3.12 -34.54 -3.61
N ASN A 347 -2.57 -34.91 -2.44
CA ASN A 347 -1.12 -34.87 -2.22
C ASN A 347 -0.37 -36.02 -2.90
N SER A 348 -0.98 -37.19 -2.92
CA SER A 348 -0.45 -38.40 -3.57
C SER A 348 -1.58 -39.38 -3.86
N LYS A 349 -1.24 -40.45 -4.56
CA LYS A 349 -2.14 -41.59 -4.83
C LYS A 349 -1.38 -42.87 -4.54
N MET A 350 -1.90 -43.69 -3.61
CA MET A 350 -1.24 -44.92 -3.18
C MET A 350 -2.22 -46.07 -3.21
N ARG A 351 -1.71 -47.28 -3.45
CA ARG A 351 -2.48 -48.54 -3.45
C ARG A 351 -2.03 -49.43 -2.33
N ASN A 352 -2.97 -50.25 -1.82
CA ASN A 352 -2.70 -51.32 -0.83
C ASN A 352 -1.97 -50.78 0.41
N VAL A 353 -2.55 -49.74 1.02
CA VAL A 353 -2.00 -49.07 2.20
C VAL A 353 -2.79 -49.49 3.43
N THR A 354 -2.10 -49.68 4.54
CA THR A 354 -2.76 -49.84 5.85
C THR A 354 -2.79 -48.47 6.56
N LEU A 355 -3.99 -47.94 6.74
CA LEU A 355 -4.20 -46.73 7.52
C LEU A 355 -4.19 -47.08 9.00
N ARG A 356 -3.40 -46.34 9.78
CA ARG A 356 -3.25 -46.53 11.22
C ARG A 356 -3.69 -45.28 11.97
N GLY A 357 -4.32 -45.48 13.11
CA GLY A 357 -4.75 -44.39 13.98
C GLY A 357 -5.21 -44.89 15.32
N ARG A 358 -5.82 -44.02 16.11
CA ARG A 358 -6.29 -44.32 17.46
C ARG A 358 -7.77 -44.07 17.56
N ASN A 359 -8.49 -45.02 18.18
CA ASN A 359 -9.92 -44.90 18.53
C ASN A 359 -10.10 -44.01 19.78
N ASP A 360 -11.34 -43.58 20.05
CA ASP A 360 -11.68 -42.74 21.21
C ASP A 360 -11.45 -43.45 22.54
N ASP A 361 -11.52 -44.78 22.55
CA ASP A 361 -11.24 -45.62 23.72
C ASP A 361 -9.73 -45.83 23.98
N GLY A 362 -8.87 -45.19 23.12
CA GLY A 362 -7.42 -45.31 23.22
C GLY A 362 -6.83 -46.54 22.55
N SER A 363 -7.63 -47.46 21.98
CA SER A 363 -7.14 -48.60 21.20
C SER A 363 -6.64 -48.13 19.83
N ASP A 364 -5.65 -48.82 19.28
CA ASP A 364 -5.17 -48.61 17.94
C ASP A 364 -6.06 -49.32 16.90
N TYR A 365 -6.19 -48.73 15.71
CA TYR A 365 -6.85 -49.37 14.59
C TYR A 365 -5.93 -49.50 13.40
N GLU A 366 -6.11 -50.55 12.63
CA GLU A 366 -5.49 -50.75 11.34
C GLU A 366 -6.58 -51.02 10.29
N SER A 367 -6.58 -50.19 9.23
CA SER A 367 -7.57 -50.34 8.15
C SER A 367 -6.82 -50.49 6.80
N PRO A 368 -6.74 -51.70 6.25
CA PRO A 368 -6.22 -51.93 4.94
C PRO A 368 -7.18 -51.35 3.88
N VAL A 369 -6.63 -50.53 2.97
CA VAL A 369 -7.37 -49.90 1.87
C VAL A 369 -6.65 -50.15 0.54
N ASN A 370 -7.40 -50.33 -0.52
CA ASN A 370 -6.83 -50.55 -1.86
C ASN A 370 -6.46 -49.25 -2.59
N TYR A 371 -7.17 -48.15 -2.26
CA TYR A 371 -7.02 -46.86 -2.90
C TYR A 371 -6.94 -45.78 -1.83
N TRP A 372 -5.81 -45.06 -1.76
CA TRP A 372 -5.59 -43.97 -0.83
C TRP A 372 -5.23 -42.69 -1.55
N MET A 373 -5.99 -41.61 -1.33
CA MET A 373 -5.85 -40.30 -1.92
C MET A 373 -5.84 -39.23 -0.81
N PRO A 374 -4.73 -39.03 -0.09
CA PRO A 374 -4.62 -38.05 0.98
C PRO A 374 -4.70 -36.60 0.43
N PHE A 375 -5.40 -35.75 1.16
CA PHE A 375 -5.52 -34.31 0.82
C PHE A 375 -5.30 -33.37 2.03
N ASP A 376 -5.42 -33.84 3.28
CA ASP A 376 -5.33 -33.03 4.48
C ASP A 376 -4.61 -33.78 5.61
N GLY A 377 -3.28 -33.64 5.71
CA GLY A 377 -2.48 -34.34 6.70
C GLY A 377 -2.69 -35.87 6.63
N GLY A 378 -3.27 -36.43 7.70
CA GLY A 378 -3.63 -37.83 7.77
C GLY A 378 -4.99 -38.18 7.15
N ASN A 379 -5.75 -37.18 6.64
CA ASN A 379 -7.07 -37.39 6.06
C ASN A 379 -7.00 -37.49 4.53
N GLY A 380 -7.82 -38.37 3.96
CA GLY A 380 -7.91 -38.57 2.52
C GLY A 380 -9.17 -39.33 2.11
N LEU A 381 -9.35 -39.50 0.81
CA LEU A 381 -10.40 -40.38 0.25
C LEU A 381 -9.83 -41.78 0.10
N HIS A 382 -10.67 -42.77 0.48
CA HIS A 382 -10.29 -44.18 0.34
C HIS A 382 -11.52 -45.10 0.26
N ASP A 383 -11.30 -46.30 -0.24
CA ASP A 383 -12.32 -47.36 -0.20
C ASP A 383 -12.57 -47.85 1.23
N ALA A 384 -13.82 -48.21 1.53
CA ALA A 384 -14.23 -48.73 2.82
C ALA A 384 -15.10 -49.97 2.61
N ASN A 385 -14.43 -51.12 2.38
CA ASN A 385 -15.09 -52.40 2.12
C ASN A 385 -15.85 -52.96 3.33
N TRP A 386 -15.61 -52.45 4.53
CA TRP A 386 -16.31 -52.80 5.77
C TRP A 386 -17.68 -52.09 5.93
N ARG A 387 -18.04 -51.17 4.99
CA ARG A 387 -19.29 -50.43 5.01
C ARG A 387 -20.28 -51.00 3.98
N GLY A 388 -21.51 -51.28 4.43
CA GLY A 388 -22.61 -51.70 3.55
C GLY A 388 -23.40 -50.54 2.93
N ALA A 389 -23.25 -49.31 3.44
CA ALA A 389 -23.99 -48.15 2.99
C ALA A 389 -23.16 -46.85 3.06
N PHE A 390 -23.52 -45.86 2.23
CA PHE A 390 -22.85 -44.56 2.13
C PHE A 390 -23.91 -43.46 1.93
N GLY A 391 -23.56 -42.24 2.40
CA GLY A 391 -24.40 -41.04 2.26
C GLY A 391 -25.35 -40.79 3.45
N GLY A 392 -26.19 -39.78 3.32
CA GLY A 392 -27.18 -39.39 4.31
C GLY A 392 -26.62 -39.11 5.71
N GLY A 393 -27.35 -39.52 6.75
CA GLY A 393 -26.97 -39.28 8.15
C GLY A 393 -26.00 -40.29 8.75
N ILE A 394 -25.45 -41.23 7.98
CA ILE A 394 -24.59 -42.33 8.50
C ILE A 394 -23.38 -41.76 9.28
N TYR A 395 -22.79 -40.64 8.83
CA TYR A 395 -21.65 -40.02 9.49
C TYR A 395 -21.94 -39.57 10.93
N ILE A 396 -23.21 -39.38 11.31
CA ILE A 396 -23.59 -38.89 12.63
C ILE A 396 -23.38 -39.98 13.69
N SER A 397 -23.75 -41.23 13.38
CA SER A 397 -23.67 -42.36 14.32
C SER A 397 -22.55 -43.37 13.99
N ASN A 398 -22.06 -43.35 12.75
CA ASN A 398 -21.02 -44.25 12.26
C ASN A 398 -20.12 -43.55 11.25
N GLY A 399 -19.58 -42.41 11.66
CA GLY A 399 -18.62 -41.62 10.84
C GLY A 399 -17.22 -42.24 10.85
N SER A 400 -16.34 -41.64 10.06
CA SER A 400 -14.91 -41.95 10.11
C SER A 400 -14.20 -41.09 11.15
N HIS A 401 -12.88 -41.28 11.32
CA HIS A 401 -12.00 -40.42 12.12
C HIS A 401 -11.47 -39.20 11.32
N GLY A 402 -12.21 -38.73 10.32
CA GLY A 402 -11.87 -37.56 9.51
C GLY A 402 -11.64 -37.85 8.03
N CYS A 403 -11.34 -39.09 7.67
CA CYS A 403 -11.25 -39.55 6.29
C CYS A 403 -12.59 -39.52 5.56
N VAL A 404 -12.57 -39.58 4.26
CA VAL A 404 -13.74 -39.65 3.38
C VAL A 404 -13.82 -41.07 2.82
N ASN A 405 -14.73 -41.86 3.43
CA ASN A 405 -14.94 -43.24 3.05
C ASN A 405 -15.83 -43.32 1.80
N MET A 406 -15.45 -44.14 0.84
CA MET A 406 -16.14 -44.37 -0.43
C MET A 406 -16.47 -45.82 -0.68
N PRO A 407 -17.54 -46.11 -1.46
CA PRO A 407 -17.72 -47.46 -1.99
C PRO A 407 -16.46 -47.91 -2.77
N PRO A 408 -16.02 -49.18 -2.60
CA PRO A 408 -14.77 -49.65 -3.23
C PRO A 408 -14.70 -49.43 -4.75
N SER A 409 -15.77 -49.71 -5.47
CA SER A 409 -15.83 -49.46 -6.93
C SER A 409 -15.71 -48.00 -7.30
N MET A 410 -16.30 -47.10 -6.48
CA MET A 410 -16.25 -45.66 -6.71
C MET A 410 -14.86 -45.08 -6.35
N ALA A 411 -14.22 -45.57 -5.30
CA ALA A 411 -12.83 -45.20 -4.97
C ALA A 411 -11.87 -45.63 -6.06
N ALA A 412 -12.03 -46.84 -6.64
CA ALA A 412 -11.27 -47.32 -7.77
C ALA A 412 -11.41 -46.42 -9.00
N GLN A 413 -12.67 -46.06 -9.31
CA GLN A 413 -12.96 -45.18 -10.45
C GLN A 413 -12.35 -43.79 -10.28
N LEU A 414 -12.57 -43.14 -9.13
CA LEU A 414 -11.99 -41.83 -8.84
C LEU A 414 -10.44 -41.87 -8.89
N PHE A 415 -9.86 -42.90 -8.27
CA PHE A 415 -8.43 -43.09 -8.30
C PHE A 415 -7.87 -43.22 -9.72
N GLY A 416 -8.62 -43.83 -10.65
CA GLY A 416 -8.24 -43.95 -12.06
C GLY A 416 -8.19 -42.63 -12.80
N ILE A 417 -9.07 -41.70 -12.48
CA ILE A 417 -9.30 -40.47 -13.27
C ILE A 417 -8.75 -39.20 -12.65
N ILE A 418 -8.55 -39.12 -11.31
CA ILE A 418 -8.14 -37.90 -10.63
C ILE A 418 -6.60 -37.78 -10.63
N PRO A 419 -6.02 -36.67 -11.11
CA PRO A 419 -4.58 -36.42 -11.02
C PRO A 419 -4.15 -36.05 -9.58
N THR A 420 -2.89 -36.40 -9.23
CA THR A 420 -2.23 -35.80 -8.07
C THR A 420 -2.12 -34.29 -8.27
N GLY A 421 -2.28 -33.50 -7.21
CA GLY A 421 -2.29 -32.04 -7.25
C GLY A 421 -3.67 -31.43 -7.53
N THR A 422 -4.69 -32.24 -7.89
CA THR A 422 -6.07 -31.74 -8.05
C THR A 422 -6.53 -30.98 -6.81
N ILE A 423 -7.11 -29.81 -7.00
CA ILE A 423 -7.68 -28.99 -5.92
C ILE A 423 -8.90 -29.70 -5.34
N VAL A 424 -9.04 -29.65 -4.02
CA VAL A 424 -10.15 -30.25 -3.28
C VAL A 424 -10.86 -29.18 -2.45
N TYR A 425 -12.11 -28.92 -2.74
CA TYR A 425 -12.98 -28.07 -1.92
C TYR A 425 -13.79 -28.95 -0.96
N VAL A 426 -13.63 -28.74 0.34
CA VAL A 426 -14.41 -29.41 1.39
C VAL A 426 -15.29 -28.37 2.07
N TYR A 427 -16.59 -28.57 2.01
CA TYR A 427 -17.57 -27.62 2.54
C TYR A 427 -18.85 -28.30 3.08
N ASN A 428 -19.62 -27.53 3.87
CA ASN A 428 -20.96 -27.93 4.35
C ASN A 428 -22.07 -27.44 3.43
#